data_640500ae07e0ba0828d67562e93e69fd
#
_entry.id   640500ae07e0ba0828d67562e93e69fd
#
_cell.length_a   1.000
_cell.length_b   1.000
_cell.length_c   1.000
_cell.angle_alpha   90.00
_cell.angle_beta   90.00
_cell.angle_gamma   90.00
#
_symmetry.space_group_name_H-M   'P 1'
#
loop_
_entity.id
_entity.type
_entity.pdbx_description
1 polymer ?
#
loop_
_entity_poly.entity_id
_entity_poly.type
_entity_poly.pdbx_seq_one_letter_code
_entity_poly.pdbx_strand_id
1 'polypeptide(L)'
;MKRDMDLIRKMLLAVEEAPGGFAPDDLHIDGYTEDQIGYHSYLLVDAGLATGQDVTNTGSSGPEAMLNSLTWAGHDFLAAARNDTVWQKVTSRVTSLAGDVPFAVWKELLTASVRSLFGESPQG
;
A
#
# COMPACT_ATOMS: atom_id res chain seq x y z
N MET A 1 10.98 -1.48 -12.25
CA MET A 1 9.80 -2.14 -11.67
C MET A 1 8.76 -1.08 -11.34
N LYS A 2 7.52 -1.31 -11.73
CA LYS A 2 6.45 -0.34 -11.51
C LYS A 2 5.82 -0.54 -10.13
N ARG A 3 5.36 0.57 -9.55
CA ARG A 3 4.57 0.53 -8.33
C ARG A 3 3.23 -0.17 -8.59
N ASP A 4 2.91 -1.14 -7.78
CA ASP A 4 1.66 -1.90 -7.82
C ASP A 4 0.86 -1.58 -6.56
N MET A 5 -0.22 -0.83 -6.71
CA MET A 5 -1.01 -0.40 -5.55
C MET A 5 -1.78 -1.55 -4.90
N ASP A 6 -2.15 -2.59 -5.66
CA ASP A 6 -2.73 -3.80 -5.06
C ASP A 6 -1.74 -4.49 -4.13
N LEU A 7 -0.48 -4.57 -4.53
CA LEU A 7 0.57 -5.13 -3.69
C LEU A 7 0.80 -4.27 -2.44
N ILE A 8 0.84 -2.94 -2.60
CA ILE A 8 0.95 -2.00 -1.48
C ILE A 8 -0.14 -2.28 -0.43
N ARG A 9 -1.40 -2.37 -0.87
CA ARG A 9 -2.53 -2.65 0.02
C ARG A 9 -2.39 -4.00 0.71
N LYS A 10 -2.05 -5.04 -0.03
CA LYS A 10 -1.89 -6.39 0.52
C LYS A 10 -0.77 -6.47 1.55
N MET A 11 0.34 -5.78 1.29
CA MET A 11 1.45 -5.74 2.24
C MET A 11 1.08 -5.01 3.53
N LEU A 12 0.39 -3.87 3.42
CA LEU A 12 -0.09 -3.14 4.60
C LEU A 12 -1.06 -3.98 5.43
N LEU A 13 -1.98 -4.69 4.78
CA LEU A 13 -2.90 -5.60 5.47
C LEU A 13 -2.14 -6.73 6.18
N ALA A 14 -1.15 -7.30 5.54
CA ALA A 14 -0.36 -8.39 6.10
C ALA A 14 0.42 -7.94 7.35
N VAL A 15 0.99 -6.74 7.31
CA VAL A 15 1.70 -6.17 8.47
C VAL A 15 0.72 -5.87 9.61
N GLU A 16 -0.44 -5.32 9.29
CA GLU A 16 -1.46 -5.04 10.30
C GLU A 16 -1.96 -6.31 11.00
N GLU A 17 -2.14 -7.39 10.26
CA GLU A 17 -2.61 -8.67 10.81
C GLU A 17 -1.55 -9.42 11.62
N ALA A 18 -0.28 -9.07 11.46
CA ALA A 18 0.80 -9.73 12.17
C ALA A 18 0.70 -9.46 13.68
N PRO A 19 0.89 -10.48 14.52
CA PRO A 19 0.84 -10.31 15.98
C PRO A 19 1.89 -9.31 16.46
N GLY A 20 1.52 -8.48 17.43
CA GLY A 20 2.47 -7.56 18.07
C GLY A 20 2.81 -6.31 17.28
N GLY A 21 2.24 -6.13 16.09
CA GLY A 21 2.46 -4.92 15.29
C GLY A 21 3.74 -4.90 14.48
N PHE A 22 4.53 -5.97 14.50
CA PHE A 22 5.74 -6.07 13.69
C PHE A 22 5.51 -6.92 12.45
N ALA A 23 6.09 -6.49 11.32
CA ALA A 23 6.04 -7.27 10.10
C ALA A 23 6.79 -8.60 10.28
N PRO A 24 6.31 -9.69 9.64
CA PRO A 24 7.08 -10.94 9.61
C PRO A 24 8.42 -10.75 8.89
N ASP A 25 9.47 -11.44 9.34
CA ASP A 25 10.79 -11.36 8.70
C ASP A 25 10.76 -11.89 7.26
N ASP A 26 9.90 -12.86 7.00
CA ASP A 26 9.73 -13.51 5.71
C ASP A 26 8.40 -13.15 5.06
N LEU A 27 8.07 -11.87 5.02
CA LEU A 27 6.81 -11.39 4.44
C LEU A 27 6.62 -11.96 3.03
N HIS A 28 5.53 -12.68 2.84
CA HIS A 28 5.18 -13.30 1.58
C HIS A 28 3.76 -12.91 1.17
N ILE A 29 3.59 -12.55 -0.09
CA ILE A 29 2.27 -12.25 -0.68
C ILE A 29 2.11 -13.14 -1.91
N ASP A 30 1.06 -13.93 -1.92
CA ASP A 30 0.77 -14.85 -3.03
C ASP A 30 0.66 -14.08 -4.35
N GLY A 31 1.29 -14.63 -5.39
CA GLY A 31 1.26 -14.04 -6.72
C GLY A 31 2.36 -13.01 -6.99
N TYR A 32 3.21 -12.73 -6.01
CA TYR A 32 4.29 -11.75 -6.14
C TYR A 32 5.65 -12.38 -5.79
N THR A 33 6.69 -11.91 -6.46
CA THR A 33 8.05 -12.38 -6.23
C THR A 33 8.68 -11.70 -5.01
N GLU A 34 9.75 -12.30 -4.50
CA GLU A 34 10.54 -11.70 -3.42
C GLU A 34 11.11 -10.34 -3.83
N ASP A 35 11.54 -10.19 -5.09
CA ASP A 35 12.05 -8.92 -5.62
C ASP A 35 10.96 -7.84 -5.61
N GLN A 36 9.74 -8.20 -6.00
CA GLN A 36 8.62 -7.26 -5.97
C GLN A 36 8.30 -6.85 -4.53
N ILE A 37 8.29 -7.78 -3.60
CA ILE A 37 8.03 -7.49 -2.19
C ILE A 37 9.13 -6.62 -1.61
N GLY A 38 10.40 -6.92 -1.90
CA GLY A 38 11.53 -6.13 -1.44
C GLY A 38 11.48 -4.69 -1.94
N TYR A 39 11.19 -4.50 -3.21
CA TYR A 39 11.07 -3.17 -3.81
C TYR A 39 9.87 -2.39 -3.23
N HIS A 40 8.73 -3.04 -3.10
CA HIS A 40 7.53 -2.39 -2.55
C HIS A 40 7.67 -2.11 -1.05
N SER A 41 8.45 -2.92 -0.33
CA SER A 41 8.84 -2.59 1.04
C SER A 41 9.65 -1.30 1.09
N TYR A 42 10.59 -1.14 0.16
CA TYR A 42 11.34 0.11 0.02
C TYR A 42 10.42 1.29 -0.27
N LEU A 43 9.46 1.13 -1.19
CA LEU A 43 8.50 2.19 -1.52
C LEU A 43 7.63 2.57 -0.33
N LEU A 44 7.19 1.61 0.47
CA LEU A 44 6.38 1.87 1.67
C LEU A 44 7.16 2.70 2.69
N VAL A 45 8.44 2.38 2.90
CA VAL A 45 9.30 3.15 3.81
C VAL A 45 9.54 4.55 3.26
N ASP A 46 9.84 4.65 1.97
CA ASP A 46 10.10 5.93 1.31
C ASP A 46 8.87 6.85 1.36
N ALA A 47 7.68 6.30 1.22
CA ALA A 47 6.44 7.06 1.32
C ALA A 47 6.02 7.39 2.76
N GLY A 48 6.71 6.87 3.75
CA GLY A 48 6.36 7.07 5.15
C GLY A 48 5.15 6.28 5.63
N LEU A 49 4.74 5.23 4.90
CA LEU A 49 3.61 4.38 5.29
C LEU A 49 4.01 3.26 6.24
N ALA A 50 5.28 2.92 6.26
CA ALA A 50 5.84 1.91 7.15
C ALA A 50 7.23 2.34 7.59
N THR A 51 7.68 1.80 8.72
CA THR A 51 9.08 1.88 9.13
C THR A 51 9.80 0.63 8.63
N GLY A 52 11.10 0.71 8.44
CA GLY A 52 11.89 -0.41 7.98
C GLY A 52 13.34 -0.03 7.79
N GLN A 53 14.11 -0.98 7.27
CA GLN A 53 15.54 -0.82 7.03
C GLN A 53 15.84 -1.05 5.55
N ASP A 54 16.66 -0.18 4.97
CA ASP A 54 17.20 -0.39 3.64
C ASP A 54 18.19 -1.55 3.71
N VAL A 55 17.92 -2.60 2.92
CA VAL A 55 18.76 -3.79 2.86
C VAL A 55 19.37 -3.98 1.46
N THR A 56 19.34 -2.93 0.65
CA THR A 56 19.92 -2.95 -0.68
C THR A 56 21.41 -3.29 -0.60
N ASN A 57 21.86 -4.19 -1.47
CA ASN A 57 23.27 -4.60 -1.56
C ASN A 57 23.62 -4.90 -3.02
N THR A 58 24.88 -5.30 -3.26
CA THR A 58 25.37 -5.54 -4.62
C THR A 58 24.67 -6.71 -5.33
N GLY A 59 24.01 -7.60 -4.57
CA GLY A 59 23.24 -8.70 -5.15
C GLY A 59 21.78 -8.38 -5.37
N SER A 60 21.33 -7.19 -4.98
CA SER A 60 19.93 -6.79 -5.13
C SER A 60 19.61 -6.44 -6.58
N SER A 61 18.38 -6.76 -7.02
CA SER A 61 17.88 -6.38 -8.36
C SER A 61 17.56 -4.90 -8.46
N GLY A 62 17.44 -4.22 -7.32
CA GLY A 62 17.12 -2.80 -7.20
C GLY A 62 17.03 -2.44 -5.74
N PRO A 63 16.51 -1.26 -5.41
CA PRO A 63 16.29 -0.87 -4.00
C PRO A 63 15.38 -1.87 -3.30
N GLU A 64 15.72 -2.23 -2.08
CA GLU A 64 14.89 -3.12 -1.27
C GLU A 64 15.01 -2.79 0.21
N ALA A 65 13.95 -3.11 0.96
CA ALA A 65 13.90 -2.87 2.40
C ALA A 65 13.25 -4.06 3.10
N MET A 66 13.48 -4.14 4.40
CA MET A 66 12.73 -5.01 5.30
C MET A 66 11.82 -4.12 6.17
N LEU A 67 10.54 -4.47 6.23
CA LEU A 67 9.56 -3.70 7.00
C LEU A 67 9.64 -4.04 8.49
N ASN A 68 9.41 -3.04 9.33
CA ASN A 68 9.21 -3.22 10.77
C ASN A 68 7.73 -3.13 11.15
N SER A 69 7.12 -1.97 10.93
CA SER A 69 5.76 -1.70 11.37
C SER A 69 5.09 -0.64 10.51
N LEU A 70 3.76 -0.53 10.62
CA LEU A 70 3.04 0.56 9.99
C LEU A 70 3.26 1.86 10.76
N THR A 71 3.28 2.98 10.04
CA THR A 71 3.22 4.31 10.63
C THR A 71 1.77 4.72 10.84
N TRP A 72 1.54 5.85 11.48
CA TRP A 72 0.22 6.45 11.56
C TRP A 72 -0.35 6.65 10.16
N ALA A 73 0.45 7.20 9.24
CA ALA A 73 0.02 7.41 7.85
C ALA A 73 -0.32 6.09 7.14
N GLY A 74 0.42 5.01 7.43
CA GLY A 74 0.11 3.69 6.89
C GLY A 74 -1.23 3.18 7.37
N HIS A 75 -1.53 3.32 8.65
CA HIS A 75 -2.84 2.98 9.21
C HIS A 75 -3.96 3.82 8.59
N ASP A 76 -3.73 5.12 8.41
CA ASP A 76 -4.73 6.02 7.79
C ASP A 76 -5.03 5.63 6.35
N PHE A 77 -3.98 5.36 5.57
CA PHE A 77 -4.18 4.90 4.19
C PHE A 77 -4.97 3.60 4.16
N LEU A 78 -4.61 2.66 5.03
CA LEU A 78 -5.28 1.36 5.09
C LEU A 78 -6.74 1.50 5.52
N ALA A 79 -7.06 2.44 6.43
CA ALA A 79 -8.44 2.71 6.81
C ALA A 79 -9.27 3.15 5.60
N ALA A 80 -8.70 3.92 4.68
CA ALA A 80 -9.37 4.34 3.45
C ALA A 80 -9.40 3.23 2.38
N ALA A 81 -8.42 2.33 2.39
CA ALA A 81 -8.24 1.31 1.36
C ALA A 81 -8.78 -0.08 1.76
N ARG A 82 -9.26 -0.23 2.98
CA ARG A 82 -9.61 -1.54 3.56
C ARG A 82 -10.80 -2.20 2.90
N ASN A 83 -11.83 -1.42 2.55
CA ASN A 83 -13.06 -1.97 1.98
C ASN A 83 -12.81 -2.47 0.58
N ASP A 84 -13.04 -3.76 0.34
CA ASP A 84 -12.76 -4.41 -0.94
C ASP A 84 -13.56 -3.78 -2.08
N THR A 85 -14.83 -3.46 -1.87
CA THR A 85 -15.68 -2.86 -2.88
C THR A 85 -15.19 -1.47 -3.27
N VAL A 86 -14.86 -0.64 -2.28
CA VAL A 86 -14.29 0.69 -2.51
C VAL A 86 -12.97 0.56 -3.27
N TRP A 87 -12.09 -0.34 -2.83
CA TRP A 87 -10.80 -0.55 -3.48
C TRP A 87 -10.94 -0.93 -4.94
N GLN A 88 -11.79 -1.91 -5.24
CA GLN A 88 -12.00 -2.37 -6.61
C GLN A 88 -12.58 -1.27 -7.49
N LYS A 89 -13.54 -0.51 -6.98
CA LYS A 89 -14.18 0.58 -7.71
C LYS A 89 -13.17 1.68 -8.05
N VAL A 90 -12.38 2.11 -7.09
CA VAL A 90 -11.37 3.15 -7.31
C VAL A 90 -10.26 2.64 -8.24
N THR A 91 -9.76 1.43 -8.01
CA THR A 91 -8.72 0.83 -8.85
C THR A 91 -9.16 0.72 -10.30
N SER A 92 -10.38 0.26 -10.53
CA SER A 92 -10.92 0.12 -11.89
C SER A 92 -11.00 1.46 -12.61
N ARG A 93 -11.44 2.50 -11.91
CA ARG A 93 -11.53 3.86 -12.47
C ARG A 93 -10.15 4.43 -12.79
N VAL A 94 -9.21 4.31 -11.85
CA VAL A 94 -7.86 4.79 -12.05
C VAL A 94 -7.21 4.10 -13.25
N THR A 95 -7.30 2.77 -13.30
CA THR A 95 -6.68 1.98 -14.36
C THR A 95 -7.26 2.32 -15.73
N SER A 96 -8.59 2.42 -15.84
CA SER A 96 -9.25 2.64 -17.13
C SER A 96 -9.08 4.09 -17.62
N LEU A 97 -9.00 5.07 -16.72
CA LEU A 97 -8.92 6.47 -17.10
C LEU A 97 -7.49 6.99 -17.26
N ALA A 98 -6.54 6.48 -16.50
CA ALA A 98 -5.20 7.04 -16.43
C ALA A 98 -4.07 6.02 -16.30
N GLY A 99 -4.37 4.74 -16.10
CA GLY A 99 -3.38 3.72 -15.83
C GLY A 99 -2.90 3.74 -14.38
N ASP A 100 -2.46 4.89 -13.91
CA ASP A 100 -2.11 5.16 -12.52
C ASP A 100 -2.23 6.65 -12.25
N VAL A 101 -2.18 7.05 -10.99
CA VAL A 101 -2.26 8.46 -10.57
C VAL A 101 -1.31 8.69 -9.39
N PRO A 102 -0.98 9.95 -9.08
CA PRO A 102 -0.19 10.25 -7.88
C PRO A 102 -0.86 9.73 -6.61
N PHE A 103 -0.06 9.40 -5.61
CA PHE A 103 -0.55 8.83 -4.35
C PHE A 103 -1.58 9.74 -3.67
N ALA A 104 -1.40 11.05 -3.72
CA ALA A 104 -2.37 12.00 -3.17
C ALA A 104 -3.76 11.83 -3.80
N VAL A 105 -3.83 11.54 -5.10
CA VAL A 105 -5.09 11.30 -5.79
C VAL A 105 -5.71 9.97 -5.36
N TRP A 106 -4.91 8.92 -5.19
CA TRP A 106 -5.40 7.67 -4.60
C TRP A 106 -6.07 7.91 -3.26
N LYS A 107 -5.42 8.67 -2.37
CA LYS A 107 -5.96 8.97 -1.04
C LYS A 107 -7.26 9.76 -1.12
N GLU A 108 -7.33 10.75 -2.00
CA GLU A 108 -8.54 11.55 -2.19
C GLU A 108 -9.72 10.72 -2.69
N LEU A 109 -9.49 9.88 -3.70
CA LEU A 109 -10.53 9.03 -4.27
C LEU A 109 -11.04 8.00 -3.26
N LEU A 110 -10.13 7.36 -2.54
CA LEU A 110 -10.48 6.38 -1.52
C LEU A 110 -11.23 7.05 -0.37
N THR A 111 -10.76 8.19 0.11
CA THR A 111 -11.39 8.93 1.20
C THR A 111 -12.79 9.39 0.82
N ALA A 112 -12.98 9.92 -0.38
CA ALA A 112 -14.28 10.33 -0.87
C ALA A 112 -15.25 9.14 -0.95
N SER A 113 -14.76 7.99 -1.41
CA SER A 113 -15.58 6.78 -1.51
C SER A 113 -15.99 6.25 -0.13
N VAL A 114 -15.08 6.30 0.84
CA VAL A 114 -15.38 5.90 2.22
C VAL A 114 -16.41 6.85 2.84
N ARG A 115 -16.28 8.16 2.62
CA ARG A 115 -17.27 9.14 3.10
C ARG A 115 -18.65 8.85 2.54
N SER A 116 -18.75 8.43 1.29
CA SER A 116 -20.02 8.07 0.68
C SER A 116 -20.73 6.94 1.43
N LEU A 117 -19.97 6.03 2.04
CA LEU A 117 -20.57 4.94 2.84
C LEU A 117 -21.33 5.47 4.06
N PHE A 118 -20.99 6.67 4.54
CA PHE A 118 -21.64 7.32 5.66
C PHE A 118 -22.72 8.32 5.23
N GLY A 119 -23.08 8.33 3.93
CA GLY A 119 -24.11 9.21 3.40
C GLY A 119 -23.63 10.63 3.11
N GLU A 120 -22.33 10.90 3.20
CA GLU A 120 -21.78 12.20 2.84
C GLU A 120 -21.60 12.29 1.32
N SER A 121 -22.12 13.37 0.75
CA SER A 121 -21.86 13.67 -0.65
C SER A 121 -20.48 14.30 -0.78
N PRO A 122 -19.62 13.79 -1.67
CA PRO A 122 -18.37 14.47 -1.96
C PRO A 122 -18.69 15.75 -2.73
N GLN A 123 -18.79 16.84 -2.02
CA GLN A 123 -19.00 18.16 -2.62
C GLN A 123 -17.67 18.69 -3.07
N GLY A 124 -17.55 18.82 -4.37
CA GLY A 124 -16.38 19.43 -4.97
C GLY A 124 -16.24 20.87 -4.61
#